data_89f208b0c493bd56d1be2972267e001f
#
_entry.id   89f208b0c493bd56d1be2972267e001f
#
_cell.length_a   1.000
_cell.length_b   1.000
_cell.length_c   1.000
_cell.angle_alpha   90.00
_cell.angle_beta   90.00
_cell.angle_gamma   90.00
#
_symmetry.space_group_name_H-M   'P 1'
#
loop_
_entity.id
_entity.type
_entity.pdbx_description
1 polymer ?
#
loop_
_entity_poly.entity_id
_entity_poly.type
_entity_poly.pdbx_seq_one_letter_code
_entity_poly.pdbx_strand_id
1 'polypeptide(L)'
;MRNTLIDAGPIIVLFNKNDKYHKKIKNFIKKYDGKLTSTWPVITGVSHMLDFNVQTQIDFLTWIQLGGVNIGVIKNEDIGRIIELSMKYSDFPMDFADASLVVLSEKLKIKEKITN
;
A
#
# COMPACT_ATOMS: atom_id res chain seq x y z
N MET A 1 3.72 9.97 16.90
CA MET A 1 3.09 10.17 15.59
C MET A 1 2.33 8.91 15.19
N ARG A 2 1.12 9.08 14.69
CA ARG A 2 0.31 7.99 14.19
C ARG A 2 0.93 7.39 12.93
N ASN A 3 0.92 6.07 12.81
CA ASN A 3 1.43 5.37 11.64
C ASN A 3 0.38 4.36 11.17
N THR A 4 0.06 4.37 9.90
CA THR A 4 -1.00 3.53 9.32
C THR A 4 -0.50 2.90 8.03
N LEU A 5 -0.76 1.62 7.86
CA LEU A 5 -0.51 0.94 6.59
C LEU A 5 -1.54 1.37 5.56
N ILE A 6 -1.12 1.47 4.31
CA ILE A 6 -2.03 1.74 3.20
C ILE A 6 -1.87 0.68 2.13
N ASP A 7 -2.99 0.10 1.72
CA ASP A 7 -3.06 -0.93 0.70
C ASP A 7 -3.17 -0.32 -0.71
N ALA A 8 -3.12 -1.17 -1.72
CA ALA A 8 -3.16 -0.75 -3.12
C ALA A 8 -4.45 -0.03 -3.51
N GLY A 9 -5.61 -0.54 -3.06
CA GLY A 9 -6.92 0.00 -3.45
C GLY A 9 -7.04 1.51 -3.22
N PRO A 10 -6.86 1.99 -1.99
CA PRO A 10 -6.93 3.41 -1.70
C PRO A 10 -5.94 4.26 -2.50
N ILE A 11 -4.73 3.75 -2.74
CA ILE A 11 -3.74 4.48 -3.52
C ILE A 11 -4.19 4.61 -4.98
N ILE A 12 -4.72 3.54 -5.56
CA ILE A 12 -5.25 3.56 -6.93
C ILE A 12 -6.35 4.61 -7.04
N VAL A 13 -7.28 4.62 -6.09
CA VAL A 13 -8.38 5.60 -6.06
C VAL A 13 -7.84 7.02 -5.95
N LEU A 14 -6.80 7.23 -5.14
CA LEU A 14 -6.18 8.55 -4.96
C LEU A 14 -5.68 9.14 -6.29
N PHE A 15 -5.19 8.29 -7.19
CA PHE A 15 -4.63 8.72 -8.48
C PHE A 15 -5.56 8.50 -9.67
N ASN A 16 -6.74 7.92 -9.48
CA ASN A 16 -7.73 7.75 -10.54
C ASN A 16 -8.85 8.76 -10.36
N LYS A 17 -8.75 9.90 -11.07
CA LYS A 17 -9.72 10.99 -10.97
C LYS A 17 -11.13 10.59 -11.38
N ASN A 18 -11.28 9.52 -12.15
CA ASN A 18 -12.58 9.04 -12.60
C ASN A 18 -13.26 8.11 -11.60
N ASP A 19 -12.57 7.71 -10.53
CA ASP A 19 -13.16 6.85 -9.53
C ASP A 19 -14.16 7.66 -8.66
N LYS A 20 -15.32 7.04 -8.39
CA LYS A 20 -16.37 7.71 -7.62
C LYS A 20 -15.94 8.08 -6.20
N TYR A 21 -14.95 7.38 -5.64
CA TYR A 21 -14.45 7.64 -4.29
C TYR A 21 -13.20 8.52 -4.27
N HIS A 22 -12.77 9.03 -5.43
CA HIS A 22 -11.54 9.80 -5.54
C HIS A 22 -11.50 10.99 -4.58
N LYS A 23 -12.56 11.81 -4.59
CA LYS A 23 -12.61 13.01 -3.73
C LYS A 23 -12.58 12.64 -2.25
N LYS A 24 -13.27 11.58 -1.86
CA LYS A 24 -13.35 11.13 -0.48
C LYS A 24 -11.97 10.70 0.03
N ILE A 25 -11.27 9.87 -0.76
CA ILE A 25 -9.92 9.40 -0.39
C ILE A 25 -8.94 10.57 -0.39
N LYS A 26 -8.99 11.43 -1.40
CA LYS A 26 -8.10 12.59 -1.48
C LYS A 26 -8.24 13.49 -0.25
N ASN A 27 -9.48 13.78 0.16
CA ASN A 27 -9.74 14.59 1.34
C ASN A 27 -9.26 13.90 2.62
N PHE A 28 -9.48 12.60 2.73
CA PHE A 28 -9.02 11.83 3.88
C PHE A 28 -7.50 11.89 4.01
N ILE A 29 -6.77 11.60 2.93
CA ILE A 29 -5.30 11.61 2.91
C ILE A 29 -4.78 13.02 3.23
N LYS A 30 -5.40 14.05 2.67
CA LYS A 30 -5.00 15.45 2.88
C LYS A 30 -5.11 15.86 4.34
N LYS A 31 -6.12 15.36 5.05
CA LYS A 31 -6.38 15.70 6.46
C LYS A 31 -5.68 14.75 7.43
N TYR A 32 -5.15 13.65 6.94
CA TYR A 32 -4.48 12.67 7.80
C TYR A 32 -3.18 13.25 8.34
N ASP A 33 -3.03 13.30 9.64
CA ASP A 33 -1.90 13.91 10.32
C ASP A 33 -0.84 12.90 10.78
N GLY A 34 -0.89 11.71 10.25
CA GLY A 34 0.05 10.65 10.58
C GLY A 34 0.96 10.32 9.42
N LYS A 35 1.66 9.21 9.57
CA LYS A 35 2.55 8.64 8.56
C LYS A 35 1.85 7.47 7.88
N LEU A 36 1.86 7.46 6.55
CA LEU A 36 1.40 6.32 5.77
C LEU A 36 2.58 5.44 5.40
N THR A 37 2.42 4.13 5.51
CA THR A 37 3.49 3.17 5.23
C THR A 37 2.96 2.05 4.35
N SER A 38 3.76 1.62 3.39
CA SER A 38 3.41 0.52 2.50
C SER A 38 4.67 -0.28 2.16
N THR A 39 4.57 -1.17 1.17
CA THR A 39 5.69 -2.02 0.74
C THR A 39 5.90 -1.90 -0.76
N TRP A 40 7.11 -2.23 -1.25
CA TRP A 40 7.37 -2.22 -2.69
C TRP A 40 6.44 -3.14 -3.48
N PRO A 41 6.10 -4.36 -3.02
CA PRO A 41 5.12 -5.19 -3.74
C PRO A 41 3.78 -4.48 -3.96
N VAL A 42 3.28 -3.75 -2.96
CA VAL A 42 2.05 -2.96 -3.10
C VAL A 42 2.24 -1.87 -4.15
N ILE A 43 3.36 -1.14 -4.08
CA ILE A 43 3.66 -0.06 -5.02
C ILE A 43 3.74 -0.58 -6.45
N THR A 44 4.36 -1.74 -6.65
CA THR A 44 4.44 -2.38 -7.97
C THR A 44 3.04 -2.66 -8.53
N GLY A 45 2.15 -3.20 -7.69
CA GLY A 45 0.77 -3.47 -8.10
C GLY A 45 0.02 -2.20 -8.46
N VAL A 46 0.18 -1.14 -7.67
CA VAL A 46 -0.45 0.16 -7.97
C VAL A 46 0.06 0.72 -9.29
N SER A 47 1.37 0.70 -9.49
CA SER A 47 1.98 1.21 -10.74
C SER A 47 1.42 0.50 -11.96
N HIS A 48 1.25 -0.82 -11.88
CA HIS A 48 0.65 -1.60 -12.96
C HIS A 48 -0.79 -1.19 -13.22
N MET A 49 -1.58 -0.98 -12.17
CA MET A 49 -2.98 -0.59 -12.29
C MET A 49 -3.18 0.84 -12.80
N LEU A 50 -2.15 1.68 -12.70
CA LEU A 50 -2.19 3.06 -13.19
C LEU A 50 -1.57 3.21 -14.58
N ASP A 51 -1.31 2.12 -15.29
CA ASP A 51 -0.62 2.13 -16.58
C ASP A 51 -1.46 2.68 -17.74
N PHE A 52 -2.73 3.01 -17.50
CA PHE A 52 -3.61 3.62 -18.49
C PHE A 52 -3.19 5.04 -18.88
N ASN A 53 -2.31 5.68 -18.10
CA ASN A 53 -1.87 7.05 -18.38
C ASN A 53 -0.48 7.28 -17.76
N VAL A 54 0.48 7.66 -18.60
CA VAL A 54 1.87 7.87 -18.16
C VAL A 54 1.96 9.01 -17.14
N GLN A 55 1.23 10.09 -17.35
CA GLN A 55 1.27 11.21 -16.41
C GLN A 55 0.75 10.81 -15.03
N THR A 56 -0.28 9.97 -14.99
CA THR A 56 -0.80 9.44 -13.72
C THR A 56 0.26 8.63 -12.99
N GLN A 57 1.02 7.79 -13.71
CA GLN A 57 2.11 7.04 -13.11
C GLN A 57 3.22 7.97 -12.58
N ILE A 58 3.54 9.01 -13.33
CA ILE A 58 4.55 10.00 -12.92
C ILE A 58 4.09 10.72 -11.64
N ASP A 59 2.83 11.14 -11.58
CA ASP A 59 2.26 11.81 -10.41
C ASP A 59 2.32 10.90 -9.19
N PHE A 60 1.99 9.62 -9.36
CA PHE A 60 2.07 8.63 -8.30
C PHE A 60 3.51 8.47 -7.79
N LEU A 61 4.48 8.32 -8.68
CA LEU A 61 5.88 8.18 -8.29
C LEU A 61 6.41 9.44 -7.62
N THR A 62 5.99 10.60 -8.09
CA THR A 62 6.34 11.89 -7.49
C THR A 62 5.81 11.99 -6.06
N TRP A 63 4.58 11.53 -5.84
CA TRP A 63 3.98 11.49 -4.51
C TRP A 63 4.81 10.65 -3.54
N ILE A 64 5.31 9.49 -3.99
CA ILE A 64 6.21 8.66 -3.18
C ILE A 64 7.51 9.41 -2.89
N GLN A 65 8.12 10.00 -3.90
CA GLN A 65 9.38 10.73 -3.78
C GLN A 65 9.28 11.85 -2.76
N LEU A 66 8.14 12.54 -2.73
CA LEU A 66 7.90 13.66 -1.83
C LEU A 66 7.48 13.23 -0.41
N GLY A 67 7.43 11.94 -0.15
CA GLY A 67 7.12 11.43 1.19
C GLY A 67 5.65 11.19 1.47
N GLY A 68 4.81 11.10 0.44
CA GLY A 68 3.39 10.81 0.61
C GLY A 68 3.15 9.45 1.27
N VAL A 69 4.03 8.51 1.03
CA VAL A 69 4.04 7.21 1.69
C VAL A 69 5.48 6.79 1.96
N ASN A 70 5.69 6.15 3.09
CA ASN A 70 7.00 5.57 3.45
C ASN A 70 6.99 4.10 3.07
N ILE A 71 8.10 3.62 2.52
CA ILE A 71 8.21 2.23 2.08
C ILE A 71 8.99 1.45 3.12
N GLY A 72 8.30 0.49 3.73
CA GLY A 72 8.92 -0.44 4.67
C GLY A 72 9.66 -1.55 3.93
N VAL A 73 10.75 -2.02 4.51
CA VAL A 73 11.62 -3.00 3.86
C VAL A 73 11.24 -4.42 4.26
N ILE A 74 11.05 -5.28 3.26
CA ILE A 74 10.90 -6.72 3.45
C ILE A 74 12.25 -7.35 3.09
N LYS A 75 12.83 -8.07 4.05
CA LYS A 75 14.15 -8.69 3.90
C LYS A 75 14.03 -10.18 3.62
N ASN A 76 15.13 -10.80 3.20
CA ASN A 76 15.14 -12.24 2.96
C ASN A 76 14.66 -13.03 4.19
N GLU A 77 15.03 -12.60 5.37
CA GLU A 77 14.63 -13.26 6.63
C GLU A 77 13.11 -13.21 6.88
N ASP A 78 12.40 -12.28 6.24
CA ASP A 78 10.95 -12.16 6.37
C ASP A 78 10.19 -13.15 5.48
N ILE A 79 10.86 -13.74 4.49
CA ILE A 79 10.21 -14.62 3.51
C ILE A 79 9.65 -15.87 4.20
N GLY A 80 10.30 -16.38 5.25
CA GLY A 80 9.77 -17.50 6.01
C GLY A 80 8.36 -17.24 6.54
N ARG A 81 8.14 -16.04 7.08
CA ARG A 81 6.81 -15.64 7.58
C ARG A 81 5.80 -15.51 6.43
N ILE A 82 6.24 -15.00 5.28
CA ILE A 82 5.38 -14.90 4.09
C ILE A 82 4.95 -16.28 3.63
N ILE A 83 5.86 -17.26 3.64
CA ILE A 83 5.54 -18.65 3.31
C ILE A 83 4.49 -19.21 4.27
N GLU A 84 4.65 -18.99 5.58
CA GLU A 84 3.67 -19.44 6.57
C GLU A 84 2.28 -18.86 6.29
N LEU A 85 2.21 -17.56 6.00
CA LEU A 85 0.94 -16.89 5.71
C LEU A 85 0.31 -17.45 4.44
N SER A 86 1.11 -17.69 3.40
CA SER A 86 0.63 -18.24 2.14
C SER A 86 0.06 -19.64 2.33
N MET A 87 0.69 -20.45 3.16
CA MET A 87 0.21 -21.80 3.50
C MET A 87 -1.08 -21.75 4.33
N LYS A 88 -1.12 -20.86 5.33
CA LYS A 88 -2.29 -20.71 6.22
C LYS A 88 -3.54 -20.29 5.45
N TYR A 89 -3.40 -19.44 4.46
CA TYR A 89 -4.50 -18.89 3.69
C TYR A 89 -4.57 -19.47 2.26
N SER A 90 -4.19 -20.74 2.09
CA SER A 90 -4.19 -21.39 0.78
C SER A 90 -5.57 -21.45 0.14
N ASP A 91 -6.65 -21.51 0.94
CA ASP A 91 -8.03 -21.54 0.44
C ASP A 91 -8.54 -20.14 0.07
N PHE A 92 -7.92 -19.10 0.60
CA PHE A 92 -8.18 -17.69 0.28
C PHE A 92 -6.86 -17.07 -0.12
N PRO A 93 -6.49 -17.15 -1.40
CA PRO A 93 -5.15 -16.77 -1.82
C PRO A 93 -4.76 -15.38 -1.34
N MET A 94 -3.72 -15.35 -0.52
CA MET A 94 -3.09 -14.12 -0.10
C MET A 94 -1.91 -13.89 -1.03
N ASP A 95 -1.96 -12.84 -1.85
CA ASP A 95 -0.86 -12.57 -2.75
C ASP A 95 0.35 -12.02 -1.99
N PHE A 96 1.47 -11.90 -2.69
CA PHE A 96 2.71 -11.44 -2.09
C PHE A 96 2.59 -10.02 -1.51
N ALA A 97 1.85 -9.14 -2.18
CA ALA A 97 1.64 -7.78 -1.70
C ALA A 97 0.89 -7.78 -0.36
N ASP A 98 -0.21 -8.55 -0.27
CA ASP A 98 -0.99 -8.66 0.97
C ASP A 98 -0.12 -9.23 2.10
N ALA A 99 0.61 -10.31 1.83
CA ALA A 99 1.48 -10.92 2.82
C ALA A 99 2.59 -9.97 3.28
N SER A 100 3.13 -9.16 2.36
CA SER A 100 4.16 -8.18 2.72
C SER A 100 3.66 -7.12 3.69
N LEU A 101 2.39 -6.70 3.55
CA LEU A 101 1.79 -5.75 4.49
C LEU A 101 1.58 -6.38 5.87
N VAL A 102 1.15 -7.65 5.93
CA VAL A 102 1.00 -8.35 7.20
C VAL A 102 2.33 -8.44 7.93
N VAL A 103 3.38 -8.85 7.22
CA VAL A 103 4.71 -8.96 7.81
C VAL A 103 5.20 -7.60 8.29
N LEU A 104 5.00 -6.55 7.50
CA LEU A 104 5.41 -5.21 7.88
C LEU A 104 4.65 -4.74 9.13
N SER A 105 3.35 -5.02 9.22
CA SER A 105 2.56 -4.69 10.39
C SER A 105 3.12 -5.35 11.65
N GLU A 106 3.53 -6.60 11.55
CA GLU A 106 4.14 -7.34 12.66
C GLU A 106 5.49 -6.76 13.06
N LYS A 107 6.34 -6.45 12.08
CA LYS A 107 7.68 -5.91 12.32
C LYS A 107 7.64 -4.53 12.98
N LEU A 108 6.76 -3.67 12.50
CA LEU A 108 6.68 -2.27 12.95
C LEU A 108 5.60 -2.05 14.00
N LYS A 109 4.86 -3.11 14.36
CA LYS A 109 3.77 -3.04 15.33
C LYS A 109 2.71 -2.00 14.93
N ILE A 110 2.40 -1.94 13.65
CA ILE A 110 1.36 -1.06 13.11
C ILE A 110 0.06 -1.84 13.06
N LYS A 111 -0.97 -1.35 13.76
CA LYS A 111 -2.27 -2.01 13.87
C LYS A 111 -3.32 -1.46 12.93
N GLU A 112 -3.15 -0.22 12.46
CA GLU A 112 -4.12 0.45 11.61
C GLU A 112 -3.76 0.27 10.14
N LYS A 113 -4.79 0.07 9.30
CA LYS A 113 -4.63 -0.12 7.86
C LYS A 113 -5.76 0.55 7.11
N ILE A 114 -5.42 1.32 6.09
CA ILE A 114 -6.38 1.90 5.16
C ILE A 114 -6.55 0.95 3.99
N THR A 115 -7.76 0.48 3.79
CA THR A 115 -8.13 -0.43 2.71
C THR A 115 -9.50 -0.03 2.16
N ASN A 116 -9.83 -0.55 1.00
CA ASN A 116 -11.16 -0.28 0.41
C ASN A 116 -12.26 -1.00 1.14
#